data_dcce0b138ea01b6d6d4a057f6ce15daa
#
_entry.id   dcce0b138ea01b6d6d4a057f6ce15daa
#
_cell.length_a   1.000
_cell.length_b   1.000
_cell.length_c   1.000
_cell.angle_alpha   90.00
_cell.angle_beta   90.00
_cell.angle_gamma   90.00
#
_symmetry.space_group_name_H-M   'P 1'
#
loop_
_entity.id
_entity.type
_entity.pdbx_description
1 polymer ?
#
loop_
_entity_poly.entity_id
_entity_poly.type
_entity_poly.pdbx_seq_one_letter_code
_entity_poly.pdbx_strand_id
1 'polypeptide(L)'
;MYTLIQRIVYKDTINCIEYRIDKQGLLDRLSAWNGFVKRKVHLIACGGTALTLLAVKASTKDIDLLVPNEDEHTYLINILPQLGYKSVSGWGWSRDDGFIFDLFRGNAVHTTQLLESPLEKENHILVKEFSHIYLGVLNYYDIIISKLFRGTGIDNDDCLALLKSKRNEIDMVKLEKRFRETASYDVSEKVVIKNWEHFLRLAGKEGG
;
A
#
# COMPACT_ATOMS: atom_id res chain seq x y z
N MET A 1 -3.61 8.96 26.58
CA MET A 1 -3.98 7.57 26.88
C MET A 1 -4.19 6.88 25.54
N TYR A 2 -3.15 6.17 25.03
CA TYR A 2 -3.19 5.55 23.69
C TYR A 2 -3.92 4.23 23.77
N THR A 3 -5.06 4.12 23.10
CA THR A 3 -5.79 2.86 23.02
C THR A 3 -5.15 1.99 21.94
N LEU A 4 -4.17 1.18 22.32
CA LEU A 4 -3.70 0.05 21.51
C LEU A 4 -4.82 -0.99 21.51
N ILE A 5 -5.52 -1.16 20.40
CA ILE A 5 -6.40 -2.31 20.21
C ILE A 5 -5.51 -3.52 19.94
N GLN A 6 -5.07 -4.17 21.04
CA GLN A 6 -4.49 -5.51 20.98
C GLN A 6 -5.64 -6.49 20.77
N ARG A 7 -5.88 -6.91 19.53
CA ARG A 7 -6.66 -8.13 19.28
C ARG A 7 -5.71 -9.32 19.37
N ILE A 8 -5.73 -9.98 20.50
CA ILE A 8 -5.09 -11.28 20.69
C ILE A 8 -5.90 -12.31 19.91
N VAL A 9 -5.36 -12.81 18.82
CA VAL A 9 -5.89 -14.00 18.15
C VAL A 9 -5.15 -15.20 18.71
N TYR A 10 -5.79 -15.96 19.59
CA TYR A 10 -5.27 -17.26 20.05
C TYR A 10 -5.33 -18.24 18.88
N LYS A 11 -4.18 -18.64 18.36
CA LYS A 11 -3.99 -19.91 17.66
C LYS A 11 -2.96 -20.69 18.44
N ASP A 12 -3.33 -21.93 18.77
CA ASP A 12 -2.50 -22.84 19.53
C ASP A 12 -1.11 -23.00 18.91
N THR A 13 -0.10 -23.01 19.80
CA THR A 13 1.32 -23.23 19.58
C THR A 13 2.13 -22.03 19.08
N ILE A 14 2.85 -21.40 20.02
CA ILE A 14 3.78 -20.26 19.91
C ILE A 14 3.07 -18.91 19.86
N ASN A 15 3.08 -18.18 20.99
CA ASN A 15 2.61 -16.79 21.11
C ASN A 15 3.39 -15.84 20.20
N CYS A 16 3.05 -15.77 18.92
CA CYS A 16 3.41 -14.63 18.06
C CYS A 16 2.32 -13.56 18.25
N ILE A 17 2.62 -12.52 19.01
CA ILE A 17 1.79 -11.31 19.02
C ILE A 17 1.90 -10.69 17.63
N GLU A 18 0.85 -10.83 16.85
CA GLU A 18 0.79 -10.23 15.52
C GLU A 18 0.26 -8.80 15.66
N TYR A 19 1.17 -7.82 15.59
CA TYR A 19 0.80 -6.41 15.59
C TYR A 19 0.06 -6.07 14.29
N ARG A 20 -1.13 -5.45 14.43
CA ARG A 20 -1.92 -4.98 13.29
C ARG A 20 -2.40 -3.56 13.58
N ILE A 21 -2.49 -2.76 12.54
CA ILE A 21 -2.91 -1.36 12.62
C ILE A 21 -4.14 -1.14 11.75
N ASP A 22 -5.16 -0.50 12.29
CA ASP A 22 -6.36 -0.09 11.59
C ASP A 22 -6.21 1.33 10.98
N LYS A 23 -7.26 1.80 10.31
CA LYS A 23 -7.27 3.12 9.68
C LYS A 23 -6.98 4.25 10.67
N GLN A 24 -7.58 4.23 11.88
CA GLN A 24 -7.38 5.28 12.85
C GLN A 24 -5.95 5.30 13.37
N GLY A 25 -5.41 4.13 13.70
CA GLY A 25 -4.02 3.99 14.13
C GLY A 25 -3.01 4.47 13.07
N LEU A 26 -3.28 4.20 11.77
CA LEU A 26 -2.48 4.75 10.67
C LEU A 26 -2.50 6.28 10.65
N LEU A 27 -3.68 6.88 10.76
CA LEU A 27 -3.84 8.33 10.76
C LEU A 27 -3.16 8.97 11.98
N ASP A 28 -3.24 8.35 13.16
CA ASP A 28 -2.62 8.84 14.38
C ASP A 28 -1.07 8.82 14.26
N ARG A 29 -0.49 7.77 13.66
CA ARG A 29 0.95 7.70 13.42
C ARG A 29 1.42 8.76 12.44
N LEU A 30 0.70 8.96 11.35
CA LEU A 30 1.04 10.00 10.37
C LEU A 30 0.82 11.41 10.93
N SER A 31 -0.15 11.59 11.81
CA SER A 31 -0.32 12.84 12.57
C SER A 31 0.88 13.12 13.49
N ALA A 32 1.41 12.08 14.14
CA ALA A 32 2.64 12.22 14.93
C ALA A 32 3.84 12.59 14.05
N TRP A 33 4.02 11.96 12.89
CA TRP A 33 5.06 12.32 11.94
C TRP A 33 4.93 13.77 11.47
N ASN A 34 3.70 14.22 11.18
CA ASN A 34 3.42 15.58 10.74
C ASN A 34 3.92 16.66 11.73
N GLY A 35 3.98 16.35 13.02
CA GLY A 35 4.55 17.24 14.04
C GLY A 35 6.07 17.45 13.92
N PHE A 36 6.77 16.54 13.30
CA PHE A 36 8.25 16.60 13.14
C PHE A 36 8.67 17.03 11.74
N VAL A 37 7.87 16.70 10.71
CA VAL A 37 8.13 17.08 9.33
C VAL A 37 7.98 18.61 9.18
N LYS A 38 8.97 19.26 8.54
CA LYS A 38 9.02 20.73 8.36
C LYS A 38 8.81 21.17 6.90
N ARG A 39 8.71 20.21 5.98
CA ARG A 39 8.44 20.43 4.56
C ARG A 39 7.21 19.63 4.17
N LYS A 40 6.53 20.02 3.09
CA LYS A 40 5.44 19.22 2.55
C LYS A 40 6.00 17.89 1.99
N VAL A 41 5.35 16.78 2.33
CA VAL A 41 5.67 15.44 1.87
C VAL A 41 4.38 14.77 1.40
N HIS A 42 4.42 14.21 0.20
CA HIS A 42 3.32 13.44 -0.38
C HIS A 42 3.55 11.96 -0.10
N LEU A 43 2.65 11.37 0.67
CA LEU A 43 2.64 9.94 1.00
C LEU A 43 1.44 9.31 0.31
N ILE A 44 1.68 8.35 -0.57
CA ILE A 44 0.64 7.63 -1.29
C ILE A 44 0.62 6.19 -0.78
N ALA A 45 -0.40 5.84 -0.03
CA ALA A 45 -0.54 4.49 0.50
C ALA A 45 -0.77 3.47 -0.63
N CYS A 46 -0.08 2.34 -0.52
CA CYS A 46 -0.19 1.19 -1.43
C CYS A 46 -0.38 -0.10 -0.62
N GLY A 47 -0.33 -1.25 -1.26
CA GLY A 47 -0.38 -2.53 -0.59
C GLY A 47 -1.57 -2.74 0.36
N GLY A 48 -1.30 -3.34 1.52
CA GLY A 48 -2.29 -3.57 2.58
C GLY A 48 -2.79 -2.29 3.23
N THR A 49 -1.92 -1.27 3.31
CA THR A 49 -2.21 0.05 3.86
C THR A 49 -3.30 0.77 3.05
N ALA A 50 -3.19 0.72 1.72
CA ALA A 50 -4.22 1.26 0.83
C ALA A 50 -5.60 0.66 1.10
N LEU A 51 -5.68 -0.67 1.17
CA LEU A 51 -6.94 -1.38 1.41
C LEU A 51 -7.53 -1.08 2.78
N THR A 52 -6.68 -0.87 3.79
CA THR A 52 -7.11 -0.49 5.14
C THR A 52 -7.66 0.94 5.17
N LEU A 53 -7.00 1.88 4.49
CA LEU A 53 -7.48 3.27 4.39
C LEU A 53 -8.78 3.38 3.59
N LEU A 54 -8.96 2.54 2.57
CA LEU A 54 -10.19 2.42 1.76
C LEU A 54 -11.32 1.64 2.45
N ALA A 55 -11.09 1.15 3.67
CA ALA A 55 -12.03 0.31 4.44
C ALA A 55 -12.40 -1.02 3.73
N VAL A 56 -11.56 -1.51 2.82
CA VAL A 56 -11.67 -2.84 2.22
C VAL A 56 -11.15 -3.92 3.17
N LYS A 57 -10.13 -3.59 3.97
CA LYS A 57 -9.59 -4.42 5.06
C LYS A 57 -9.72 -3.71 6.39
N ALA A 58 -9.92 -4.46 7.45
CA ALA A 58 -10.02 -3.92 8.80
C ALA A 58 -8.66 -3.38 9.31
N SER A 59 -7.55 -4.02 8.91
CA SER A 59 -6.21 -3.67 9.40
C SER A 59 -5.11 -4.24 8.51
N THR A 60 -3.89 -3.70 8.64
CA THR A 60 -2.67 -4.20 8.00
C THR A 60 -1.58 -4.51 9.03
N LYS A 61 -0.56 -5.29 8.65
CA LYS A 61 0.63 -5.59 9.47
C LYS A 61 1.73 -4.55 9.25
N ASP A 62 1.98 -4.20 8.00
CA ASP A 62 3.01 -3.29 7.55
C ASP A 62 2.38 -2.01 7.02
N ILE A 63 3.13 -0.92 7.00
CA ILE A 63 2.68 0.38 6.51
C ILE A 63 3.42 0.69 5.21
N ASP A 64 2.75 0.41 4.09
CA ASP A 64 3.28 0.58 2.74
C ASP A 64 2.96 2.00 2.22
N LEU A 65 3.97 2.83 2.04
CA LEU A 65 3.85 4.20 1.55
C LEU A 65 4.79 4.46 0.39
N LEU A 66 4.27 5.00 -0.69
CA LEU A 66 5.04 5.49 -1.80
C LEU A 66 5.27 6.99 -1.62
N VAL A 67 6.52 7.43 -1.81
CA VAL A 67 6.93 8.83 -1.83
C VAL A 67 7.37 9.18 -3.25
N PRO A 68 6.46 9.70 -4.09
CA PRO A 68 6.72 9.85 -5.52
C PRO A 68 7.78 10.90 -5.84
N ASN A 69 7.90 11.93 -5.02
CA ASN A 69 8.93 12.97 -5.18
C ASN A 69 10.24 12.52 -4.52
N GLU A 70 11.32 12.49 -5.28
CA GLU A 70 12.62 12.02 -4.81
C GLU A 70 13.24 12.90 -3.72
N ASP A 71 13.05 14.22 -3.81
CA ASP A 71 13.57 15.16 -2.80
C ASP A 71 12.80 15.00 -1.48
N GLU A 72 11.49 14.76 -1.55
CA GLU A 72 10.66 14.47 -0.38
C GLU A 72 11.04 13.13 0.25
N HIS A 73 11.29 12.10 -0.57
CA HIS A 73 11.77 10.82 -0.08
C HIS A 73 13.11 10.96 0.63
N THR A 74 14.09 11.61 -0.01
CA THR A 74 15.42 11.86 0.57
C THR A 74 15.30 12.65 1.87
N TYR A 75 14.46 13.67 1.92
CA TYR A 75 14.19 14.44 3.12
C TYR A 75 13.62 13.56 4.24
N LEU A 76 12.63 12.73 3.92
CA LEU A 76 11.94 11.88 4.90
C LEU A 76 12.90 10.84 5.51
N ILE A 77 13.67 10.12 4.70
CA ILE A 77 14.61 9.11 5.19
C ILE A 77 15.73 9.72 6.05
N ASN A 78 16.09 11.00 5.86
CA ASN A 78 17.06 11.70 6.68
C ASN A 78 16.50 12.14 8.05
N ILE A 79 15.18 12.27 8.18
CA ILE A 79 14.53 12.63 9.45
C ILE A 79 14.23 11.39 10.29
N LEU A 80 13.88 10.26 9.68
CA LEU A 80 13.46 9.06 10.38
C LEU A 80 14.42 8.60 11.50
N PRO A 81 15.75 8.62 11.32
CA PRO A 81 16.69 8.29 12.39
C PRO A 81 16.57 9.23 13.61
N GLN A 82 16.26 10.50 13.38
CA GLN A 82 16.06 11.49 14.46
C GLN A 82 14.79 11.22 15.26
N LEU A 83 13.84 10.48 14.66
CA LEU A 83 12.60 10.03 15.29
C LEU A 83 12.72 8.65 15.93
N GLY A 84 13.94 8.07 15.96
CA GLY A 84 14.23 6.76 16.52
C GLY A 84 13.97 5.57 15.59
N TYR A 85 13.65 5.81 14.31
CA TYR A 85 13.53 4.74 13.33
C TYR A 85 14.88 4.26 12.84
N LYS A 86 14.99 2.96 12.60
CA LYS A 86 16.17 2.30 12.03
C LYS A 86 15.78 1.63 10.72
N SER A 87 16.66 1.70 9.72
CA SER A 87 16.49 0.95 8.49
C SER A 87 16.63 -0.54 8.78
N VAL A 88 15.64 -1.34 8.31
CA VAL A 88 15.63 -2.81 8.48
C VAL A 88 15.67 -3.56 7.15
N SER A 89 15.41 -2.87 6.04
CA SER A 89 15.54 -3.37 4.66
C SER A 89 15.87 -2.23 3.70
N GLY A 90 15.91 -2.50 2.39
CA GLY A 90 16.18 -1.46 1.38
C GLY A 90 15.20 -0.27 1.41
N TRP A 91 13.95 -0.49 1.82
CA TRP A 91 12.91 0.54 1.97
C TRP A 91 12.20 0.49 3.33
N GLY A 92 12.48 -0.50 4.17
CA GLY A 92 11.82 -0.73 5.44
C GLY A 92 12.47 0.03 6.60
N TRP A 93 11.63 0.68 7.40
CA TRP A 93 12.00 1.42 8.60
C TRP A 93 11.18 0.93 9.79
N SER A 94 11.80 0.68 10.91
CA SER A 94 11.13 0.23 12.13
C SER A 94 11.62 1.00 13.35
N ARG A 95 10.74 1.09 14.33
CA ARG A 95 11.00 1.57 15.69
C ARG A 95 10.47 0.53 16.67
N ASP A 96 10.74 0.67 17.95
CA ASP A 96 10.39 -0.28 19.02
C ASP A 96 8.87 -0.55 19.18
N ASP A 97 8.04 0.04 18.34
CA ASP A 97 6.59 -0.09 18.32
C ASP A 97 6.04 -1.26 17.47
N GLY A 98 6.94 -2.08 16.91
CA GLY A 98 6.60 -3.35 16.26
C GLY A 98 6.07 -3.26 14.83
N PHE A 99 5.98 -2.06 14.22
CA PHE A 99 5.55 -1.88 12.83
C PHE A 99 6.74 -1.57 11.92
N ILE A 100 6.65 -2.07 10.69
CA ILE A 100 7.56 -1.70 9.61
C ILE A 100 6.84 -0.69 8.72
N PHE A 101 7.54 0.40 8.41
CA PHE A 101 7.16 1.38 7.40
C PHE A 101 7.99 1.11 6.16
N ASP A 102 7.36 0.62 5.12
CA ASP A 102 7.99 0.50 3.81
C ASP A 102 7.79 1.80 3.05
N LEU A 103 8.89 2.48 2.74
CA LEU A 103 8.91 3.76 2.02
C LEU A 103 9.47 3.55 0.62
N PHE A 104 8.58 3.35 -0.33
CA PHE A 104 8.93 3.20 -1.73
C PHE A 104 9.22 4.56 -2.35
N ARG A 105 10.17 4.61 -3.29
CA ARG A 105 10.61 5.85 -3.94
C ARG A 105 10.08 5.94 -5.37
N GLY A 106 9.69 7.15 -5.78
CA GLY A 106 9.31 7.44 -7.16
C GLY A 106 8.00 6.73 -7.56
N ASN A 107 8.01 6.03 -8.68
CA ASN A 107 6.85 5.32 -9.23
C ASN A 107 6.93 3.80 -9.04
N ALA A 108 7.80 3.30 -8.17
CA ALA A 108 7.98 1.87 -7.96
C ALA A 108 7.33 1.41 -6.65
N VAL A 109 6.45 0.40 -6.73
CA VAL A 109 5.83 -0.26 -5.58
C VAL A 109 6.32 -1.71 -5.55
N HIS A 110 7.15 -2.08 -4.59
CA HIS A 110 7.88 -3.35 -4.57
C HIS A 110 8.66 -3.54 -5.88
N THR A 111 8.27 -4.53 -6.70
CA THR A 111 8.89 -4.84 -7.99
C THR A 111 8.12 -4.23 -9.17
N THR A 112 7.01 -3.56 -8.93
CA THR A 112 6.14 -3.01 -9.99
C THR A 112 6.50 -1.56 -10.27
N GLN A 113 6.93 -1.28 -11.50
CA GLN A 113 7.07 0.10 -12.00
C GLN A 113 5.72 0.57 -12.52
N LEU A 114 5.15 1.61 -11.90
CA LEU A 114 3.91 2.22 -12.36
C LEU A 114 4.16 3.02 -13.65
N LEU A 115 3.18 3.05 -14.55
CA LEU A 115 3.28 3.73 -15.84
C LEU A 115 3.41 5.25 -15.71
N GLU A 116 2.72 5.80 -14.72
CA GLU A 116 2.61 7.24 -14.50
C GLU A 116 2.88 7.59 -13.04
N SER A 117 3.19 8.86 -12.79
CA SER A 117 3.37 9.32 -11.42
C SER A 117 2.06 9.18 -10.62
N PRO A 118 2.12 8.64 -9.40
CA PRO A 118 0.96 8.63 -8.50
C PRO A 118 0.43 10.02 -8.17
N LEU A 119 1.23 11.09 -8.37
CA LEU A 119 0.79 12.48 -8.12
C LEU A 119 0.01 13.09 -9.29
N GLU A 120 -0.01 12.43 -10.45
CA GLU A 120 -0.84 12.89 -11.56
C GLU A 120 -2.33 12.75 -11.24
N LYS A 121 -3.12 13.54 -11.93
CA LYS A 121 -4.57 13.56 -11.76
C LYS A 121 -5.16 12.17 -11.97
N GLU A 122 -6.04 11.76 -11.06
CA GLU A 122 -6.73 10.46 -11.05
C GLU A 122 -5.85 9.24 -10.71
N ASN A 123 -4.55 9.41 -10.50
CA ASN A 123 -3.67 8.30 -10.11
C ASN A 123 -3.64 8.05 -8.59
N HIS A 124 -4.28 8.92 -7.80
CA HIS A 124 -4.49 8.69 -6.37
C HIS A 124 -5.81 9.29 -5.89
N ILE A 125 -6.25 8.85 -4.72
CA ILE A 125 -7.43 9.32 -4.01
C ILE A 125 -6.95 10.00 -2.74
N LEU A 126 -7.29 11.28 -2.53
CA LEU A 126 -6.97 11.99 -1.29
C LEU A 126 -7.70 11.36 -0.10
N VAL A 127 -6.95 11.05 0.96
CA VAL A 127 -7.48 10.55 2.23
C VAL A 127 -7.50 11.66 3.27
N LYS A 128 -6.37 12.35 3.45
CA LYS A 128 -6.23 13.42 4.45
C LYS A 128 -5.07 14.34 4.12
N GLU A 129 -5.26 15.63 4.32
CA GLU A 129 -4.21 16.62 4.27
C GLU A 129 -3.94 17.15 5.68
N PHE A 130 -2.69 17.02 6.11
CA PHE A 130 -2.16 17.63 7.32
C PHE A 130 -1.37 18.90 6.94
N SER A 131 -0.78 19.60 7.91
CA SER A 131 0.00 20.82 7.63
C SER A 131 1.23 20.57 6.75
N HIS A 132 1.88 19.42 6.90
CA HIS A 132 3.11 19.05 6.17
C HIS A 132 3.00 17.69 5.45
N ILE A 133 2.01 16.86 5.77
CA ILE A 133 1.81 15.57 5.12
C ILE A 133 0.53 15.61 4.28
N TYR A 134 0.66 15.29 3.00
CA TYR A 134 -0.44 14.96 2.12
C TYR A 134 -0.54 13.43 2.05
N LEU A 135 -1.65 12.86 2.50
CA LEU A 135 -1.90 11.43 2.46
C LEU A 135 -2.91 11.10 1.37
N GLY A 136 -2.47 10.39 0.35
CA GLY A 136 -3.31 9.77 -0.67
C GLY A 136 -3.27 8.25 -0.58
N VAL A 137 -4.09 7.61 -1.41
CA VAL A 137 -4.08 6.16 -1.69
C VAL A 137 -3.96 6.01 -3.20
N LEU A 138 -3.18 5.06 -3.70
CA LEU A 138 -3.13 4.73 -5.12
C LEU A 138 -4.55 4.50 -5.68
N ASN A 139 -4.76 4.82 -6.95
CA ASN A 139 -5.99 4.45 -7.62
C ASN A 139 -6.20 2.93 -7.62
N TYR A 140 -7.43 2.48 -7.79
CA TYR A 140 -7.78 1.06 -7.69
C TYR A 140 -7.04 0.18 -8.72
N TYR A 141 -6.77 0.72 -9.90
CA TYR A 141 -6.06 0.00 -10.97
C TYR A 141 -4.63 -0.31 -10.55
N ASP A 142 -3.89 0.69 -10.07
CA ASP A 142 -2.49 0.53 -9.66
C ASP A 142 -2.35 -0.31 -8.38
N ILE A 143 -3.33 -0.28 -7.47
CA ILE A 143 -3.39 -1.21 -6.33
C ILE A 143 -3.48 -2.65 -6.83
N ILE A 144 -4.43 -2.95 -7.73
CA ILE A 144 -4.63 -4.30 -8.28
C ILE A 144 -3.38 -4.73 -9.06
N ILE A 145 -2.86 -3.88 -9.94
CA ILE A 145 -1.69 -4.18 -10.77
C ILE A 145 -0.49 -4.53 -9.90
N SER A 146 -0.13 -3.68 -8.93
CA SER A 146 1.02 -3.91 -8.06
C SER A 146 0.90 -5.21 -7.24
N LYS A 147 -0.30 -5.61 -6.86
CA LYS A 147 -0.56 -6.87 -6.16
C LYS A 147 -0.45 -8.08 -7.07
N LEU A 148 -1.02 -8.00 -8.28
CA LEU A 148 -0.96 -9.11 -9.24
C LEU A 148 0.45 -9.33 -9.81
N PHE A 149 1.31 -8.32 -9.82
CA PHE A 149 2.72 -8.47 -10.17
C PHE A 149 3.46 -9.35 -9.14
N ARG A 150 3.13 -9.26 -7.85
CA ARG A 150 3.62 -10.20 -6.83
C ARG A 150 2.93 -11.56 -6.92
N GLY A 151 1.62 -11.57 -7.15
CA GLY A 151 0.82 -12.76 -7.43
C GLY A 151 0.72 -13.78 -6.32
N THR A 152 0.84 -13.39 -5.04
CA THR A 152 0.63 -14.30 -3.91
C THR A 152 -0.86 -14.60 -3.71
N GLY A 153 -1.19 -15.68 -2.95
CA GLY A 153 -2.58 -15.99 -2.62
C GLY A 153 -3.28 -14.82 -1.91
N ILE A 154 -2.60 -14.20 -0.94
CA ILE A 154 -3.13 -13.03 -0.22
C ILE A 154 -3.37 -11.84 -1.16
N ASP A 155 -2.50 -11.64 -2.16
CA ASP A 155 -2.68 -10.56 -3.13
C ASP A 155 -3.90 -10.78 -4.02
N ASN A 156 -4.19 -12.02 -4.42
CA ASN A 156 -5.41 -12.36 -5.15
C ASN A 156 -6.66 -12.09 -4.30
N ASP A 157 -6.69 -12.54 -3.04
CA ASP A 157 -7.81 -12.31 -2.12
C ASP A 157 -8.04 -10.79 -1.92
N ASP A 158 -6.98 -10.03 -1.76
CA ASP A 158 -7.02 -8.57 -1.64
C ASP A 158 -7.58 -7.88 -2.90
N CYS A 159 -7.17 -8.35 -4.09
CA CYS A 159 -7.67 -7.83 -5.36
C CYS A 159 -9.17 -8.15 -5.55
N LEU A 160 -9.60 -9.36 -5.20
CA LEU A 160 -11.02 -9.73 -5.24
C LEU A 160 -11.85 -8.91 -4.27
N ALA A 161 -11.37 -8.72 -3.03
CA ALA A 161 -12.04 -7.90 -2.04
C ALA A 161 -12.20 -6.44 -2.51
N LEU A 162 -11.14 -5.87 -3.12
CA LEU A 162 -11.19 -4.52 -3.69
C LEU A 162 -12.18 -4.46 -4.87
N LEU A 163 -12.10 -5.40 -5.81
CA LEU A 163 -13.01 -5.47 -6.96
C LEU A 163 -14.47 -5.57 -6.51
N LYS A 164 -14.75 -6.41 -5.51
CA LYS A 164 -16.10 -6.56 -4.94
C LYS A 164 -16.60 -5.28 -4.28
N SER A 165 -15.73 -4.63 -3.48
CA SER A 165 -16.07 -3.40 -2.75
C SER A 165 -16.29 -2.21 -3.69
N LYS A 166 -15.57 -2.16 -4.83
CA LYS A 166 -15.50 -1.05 -5.78
C LYS A 166 -15.99 -1.41 -7.17
N ARG A 167 -16.88 -2.39 -7.28
CA ARG A 167 -17.35 -2.96 -8.56
C ARG A 167 -17.87 -1.91 -9.55
N ASN A 168 -18.55 -0.89 -9.06
CA ASN A 168 -19.13 0.17 -9.90
C ASN A 168 -18.12 1.27 -10.28
N GLU A 169 -16.94 1.26 -9.66
CA GLU A 169 -15.89 2.27 -9.87
C GLU A 169 -14.72 1.71 -10.70
N ILE A 170 -14.64 0.37 -10.87
CA ILE A 170 -13.57 -0.31 -11.60
C ILE A 170 -14.09 -0.80 -12.95
N ASP A 171 -13.58 -0.19 -14.02
CA ASP A 171 -13.78 -0.66 -15.39
C ASP A 171 -12.76 -1.77 -15.70
N MET A 172 -13.24 -3.00 -15.91
CA MET A 172 -12.38 -4.16 -16.17
C MET A 172 -11.65 -4.07 -17.49
N VAL A 173 -12.20 -3.42 -18.51
CA VAL A 173 -11.52 -3.21 -19.81
C VAL A 173 -10.35 -2.24 -19.63
N LYS A 174 -10.58 -1.15 -18.90
CA LYS A 174 -9.52 -0.19 -18.55
C LYS A 174 -8.45 -0.84 -17.69
N LEU A 175 -8.84 -1.66 -16.70
CA LEU A 175 -7.91 -2.40 -15.85
C LEU A 175 -7.03 -3.36 -16.67
N GLU A 176 -7.62 -4.17 -17.54
CA GLU A 176 -6.88 -5.09 -18.38
C GLU A 176 -5.89 -4.38 -19.30
N LYS A 177 -6.34 -3.31 -19.97
CA LYS A 177 -5.48 -2.52 -20.84
C LYS A 177 -4.25 -1.98 -20.07
N ARG A 178 -4.49 -1.33 -18.92
CA ARG A 178 -3.41 -0.76 -18.09
C ARG A 178 -2.49 -1.86 -17.54
N PHE A 179 -3.06 -2.99 -17.10
CA PHE A 179 -2.29 -4.14 -16.63
C PHE A 179 -1.34 -4.69 -17.71
N ARG A 180 -1.85 -4.94 -18.92
CA ARG A 180 -1.05 -5.46 -20.05
C ARG A 180 0.03 -4.48 -20.48
N GLU A 181 -0.28 -3.19 -20.50
CA GLU A 181 0.69 -2.16 -20.79
C GLU A 181 1.80 -2.12 -19.73
N THR A 182 1.47 -2.16 -18.43
CA THR A 182 2.47 -2.25 -17.36
C THR A 182 3.30 -3.53 -17.48
N ALA A 183 2.67 -4.68 -17.76
CA ALA A 183 3.33 -5.97 -17.88
C ALA A 183 4.34 -6.02 -19.05
N SER A 184 4.08 -5.30 -20.15
CA SER A 184 4.98 -5.29 -21.31
C SER A 184 6.36 -4.65 -21.04
N TYR A 185 6.49 -3.90 -19.95
CA TYR A 185 7.77 -3.34 -19.49
C TYR A 185 8.47 -4.20 -18.43
N ASP A 186 7.83 -5.30 -17.97
CA ASP A 186 8.39 -6.15 -16.93
C ASP A 186 9.20 -7.32 -17.52
N VAL A 187 10.37 -7.56 -16.96
CA VAL A 187 11.23 -8.67 -17.39
C VAL A 187 10.59 -10.05 -17.19
N SER A 188 9.62 -10.14 -16.29
CA SER A 188 8.84 -11.33 -15.95
C SER A 188 7.44 -11.33 -16.57
N GLU A 189 7.21 -10.61 -17.66
CA GLU A 189 5.90 -10.42 -18.32
C GLU A 189 5.08 -11.72 -18.37
N LYS A 190 5.69 -12.84 -18.78
CA LYS A 190 4.99 -14.14 -18.89
C LYS A 190 4.44 -14.66 -17.57
N VAL A 191 5.11 -14.37 -16.46
CA VAL A 191 4.67 -14.76 -15.10
C VAL A 191 3.54 -13.84 -14.67
N VAL A 192 3.70 -12.56 -14.86
CA VAL A 192 2.71 -11.53 -14.52
C VAL A 192 1.41 -11.77 -15.30
N ILE A 193 1.46 -12.09 -16.59
CA ILE A 193 0.27 -12.44 -17.38
C ILE A 193 -0.43 -13.69 -16.84
N LYS A 194 0.28 -14.72 -16.38
CA LYS A 194 -0.34 -15.90 -15.73
C LYS A 194 -1.06 -15.53 -14.44
N ASN A 195 -0.52 -14.60 -13.65
CA ASN A 195 -1.18 -14.08 -12.44
C ASN A 195 -2.50 -13.38 -12.80
N TRP A 196 -2.50 -12.57 -13.87
CA TRP A 196 -3.70 -11.93 -14.41
C TRP A 196 -4.77 -12.95 -14.81
N GLU A 197 -4.41 -13.96 -15.60
CA GLU A 197 -5.32 -15.01 -16.01
C GLU A 197 -5.89 -15.80 -14.83
N HIS A 198 -5.06 -16.02 -13.79
CA HIS A 198 -5.52 -16.65 -12.56
C HIS A 198 -6.54 -15.79 -11.83
N PHE A 199 -6.26 -14.50 -11.67
CA PHE A 199 -7.18 -13.53 -11.07
C PHE A 199 -8.52 -13.48 -11.82
N LEU A 200 -8.52 -13.43 -13.17
CA LEU A 200 -9.76 -13.44 -13.96
C LEU A 200 -10.60 -14.70 -13.72
N ARG A 201 -9.97 -15.87 -13.61
CA ARG A 201 -10.67 -17.12 -13.29
C ARG A 201 -11.32 -17.09 -11.91
N LEU A 202 -10.66 -16.47 -10.92
CA LEU A 202 -11.23 -16.30 -9.58
C LEU A 202 -12.38 -15.31 -9.59
N ALA A 203 -12.20 -14.15 -10.22
CA ALA A 203 -13.23 -13.10 -10.32
C ALA A 203 -14.49 -13.59 -11.06
N GLY A 204 -14.33 -14.42 -12.10
CA GLY A 204 -15.46 -15.03 -12.82
C GLY A 204 -16.26 -16.05 -11.99
N LYS A 205 -15.64 -16.71 -11.01
CA LYS A 205 -16.33 -17.65 -10.12
C LYS A 205 -17.15 -16.96 -9.02
N GLU A 206 -16.79 -15.75 -8.64
CA GLU A 206 -17.54 -14.97 -7.64
C GLU A 206 -18.72 -14.18 -8.24
N GLY A 207 -18.80 -14.09 -9.57
CA GLY A 207 -19.86 -13.35 -10.29
C GLY A 207 -21.01 -14.21 -10.80
N GLY A 208 -20.95 -15.52 -10.64
CA GLY A 208 -22.01 -16.50 -10.98
C GLY A 208 -22.66 -17.07 -9.74
#